data_b9630a0b447018572b6ca48789757c97
#
_entry.id   b9630a0b447018572b6ca48789757c97
#
_cell.length_a   1.000
_cell.length_b   1.000
_cell.length_c   1.000
_cell.angle_alpha   90.00
_cell.angle_beta   90.00
_cell.angle_gamma   90.00
#
_symmetry.space_group_name_H-M   'P 1'
#
loop_
_entity.id
_entity.type
_entity.pdbx_description
1 polymer ?
#
loop_
_entity_poly.entity_id
_entity_poly.type
_entity_poly.pdbx_seq_one_letter_code
_entity_poly.pdbx_strand_id
1 'polypeptide(L)'
;MVRIESQTNLLFSFEKMALRDAVKSPEGARLFARGLYDFLHGRGQLGKKFERWCEVVGELPRRQKRVLTWPLVTVFRFIASPETQIFLKPNVTREAAKEYGFDFRYSSQPGWETYASLLEFADVVRRDIREMRPRDLIDIQSFIWVLGSNEY
;
A
#
# COMPACT_ATOMS: atom_id res chain seq x y z
N MET A 1 6.45 11.45 7.92
CA MET A 1 5.64 10.55 7.07
C MET A 1 4.15 10.57 7.45
N VAL A 2 3.76 10.26 8.68
CA VAL A 2 2.34 10.30 9.11
C VAL A 2 1.67 11.65 8.81
N ARG A 3 2.38 12.76 9.03
CA ARG A 3 1.87 14.11 8.72
C ARG A 3 1.70 14.35 7.21
N ILE A 4 2.59 13.81 6.39
CA ILE A 4 2.50 13.90 4.93
C ILE A 4 1.31 13.06 4.44
N GLU A 5 1.18 11.83 4.92
CA GLU A 5 0.04 10.96 4.58
C GLU A 5 -1.29 11.62 4.95
N SER A 6 -1.38 12.28 6.12
CA SER A 6 -2.62 12.92 6.57
C SER A 6 -3.15 14.03 5.65
N GLN A 7 -2.31 14.53 4.75
CA GLN A 7 -2.69 15.49 3.70
C GLN A 7 -3.20 14.82 2.42
N THR A 8 -3.10 13.49 2.33
CA THR A 8 -3.65 12.72 1.23
C THR A 8 -5.03 12.17 1.58
N ASN A 9 -5.80 11.78 0.58
CA ASN A 9 -7.08 11.06 0.74
C ASN A 9 -6.92 9.55 0.52
N LEU A 10 -5.71 9.01 0.61
CA LEU A 10 -5.43 7.60 0.37
C LEU A 10 -5.97 6.70 1.48
N LEU A 11 -5.74 7.08 2.75
CA LEU A 11 -6.26 6.36 3.90
C LEU A 11 -7.66 6.86 4.32
N PHE A 12 -8.52 5.93 4.72
CA PHE A 12 -9.78 6.28 5.36
C PHE A 12 -9.57 6.85 6.77
N SER A 13 -10.57 7.58 7.28
CA SER A 13 -10.52 8.21 8.59
C SER A 13 -10.23 7.22 9.73
N PHE A 14 -10.79 6.02 9.67
CA PHE A 14 -10.55 4.98 10.68
C PHE A 14 -9.11 4.43 10.64
N GLU A 15 -8.48 4.34 9.47
CA GLU A 15 -7.08 3.92 9.32
C GLU A 15 -6.14 5.01 9.86
N LYS A 16 -6.43 6.27 9.56
CA LYS A 16 -5.71 7.43 10.11
C LYS A 16 -5.80 7.47 11.65
N MET A 17 -6.98 7.20 12.19
CA MET A 17 -7.17 7.14 13.65
C MET A 17 -6.39 5.98 14.26
N ALA A 18 -6.48 4.78 13.69
CA ALA A 18 -5.76 3.61 14.19
C ALA A 18 -4.24 3.85 14.20
N LEU A 19 -3.70 4.44 13.14
CA LEU A 19 -2.29 4.79 13.06
C LEU A 19 -1.90 5.85 14.09
N ARG A 20 -2.68 6.92 14.24
CA ARG A 20 -2.42 7.97 15.24
C ARG A 20 -2.40 7.40 16.66
N ASP A 21 -3.34 6.52 16.99
CA ASP A 21 -3.40 5.87 18.29
C ASP A 21 -2.19 4.97 18.53
N ALA A 22 -1.79 4.21 17.50
CA ALA A 22 -0.64 3.31 17.56
C ALA A 22 0.69 4.04 17.82
N VAL A 23 0.88 5.23 17.22
CA VAL A 23 2.12 6.03 17.37
C VAL A 23 2.05 7.07 18.48
N LYS A 24 0.98 7.08 19.26
CA LYS A 24 0.82 8.04 20.38
C LYS A 24 1.75 7.74 21.54
N SER A 25 2.03 6.46 21.81
CA SER A 25 3.00 6.07 22.83
C SER A 25 4.44 6.20 22.30
N PRO A 26 5.43 6.53 23.15
CA PRO A 26 6.83 6.57 22.76
C PRO A 26 7.35 5.26 22.18
N GLU A 27 6.85 4.13 22.68
CA GLU A 27 7.19 2.79 22.21
C GLU A 27 6.63 2.54 20.80
N GLY A 28 5.33 2.78 20.59
CA GLY A 28 4.69 2.64 19.28
C GLY A 28 5.31 3.57 18.24
N ALA A 29 5.61 4.81 18.61
CA ALA A 29 6.29 5.76 17.74
C ALA A 29 7.68 5.27 17.30
N ARG A 30 8.47 4.73 18.24
CA ARG A 30 9.81 4.18 17.93
C ARG A 30 9.73 2.93 17.04
N LEU A 31 8.83 2.01 17.36
CA LEU A 31 8.62 0.79 16.59
C LEU A 31 8.22 1.14 15.15
N PHE A 32 7.24 2.00 14.99
CA PHE A 32 6.79 2.49 13.68
C PHE A 32 7.91 3.18 12.89
N ALA A 33 8.61 4.14 13.51
CA ALA A 33 9.65 4.91 12.84
C ALA A 33 10.82 4.03 12.37
N ARG A 34 11.28 3.09 13.23
CA ARG A 34 12.35 2.15 12.89
C ARG A 34 11.92 1.20 11.78
N GLY A 35 10.72 0.60 11.89
CA GLY A 35 10.20 -0.32 10.88
C GLY A 35 9.99 0.35 9.53
N LEU A 36 9.43 1.57 9.53
CA LEU A 36 9.27 2.35 8.31
C LEU A 36 10.62 2.73 7.68
N TYR A 37 11.59 3.15 8.47
CA TYR A 37 12.93 3.45 7.97
C TYR A 37 13.58 2.23 7.31
N ASP A 38 13.52 1.07 7.96
CA ASP A 38 14.05 -0.18 7.41
C ASP A 38 13.31 -0.61 6.13
N PHE A 39 12.01 -0.42 6.08
CA PHE A 39 11.23 -0.73 4.90
C PHE A 39 11.59 0.19 3.72
N LEU A 40 11.80 1.48 3.96
CA LEU A 40 12.14 2.45 2.91
C LEU A 40 13.61 2.34 2.48
N HIS A 41 14.53 2.28 3.43
CA HIS A 41 15.97 2.45 3.20
C HIS A 41 16.80 1.21 3.52
N GLY A 42 16.24 0.19 4.18
CA GLY A 42 16.95 -1.04 4.53
C GLY A 42 17.45 -1.80 3.31
N ARG A 43 18.52 -2.56 3.49
CA ARG A 43 19.10 -3.43 2.48
C ARG A 43 18.33 -4.74 2.37
N GLY A 44 18.39 -5.38 1.19
CA GLY A 44 17.82 -6.70 0.94
C GLY A 44 16.65 -6.69 -0.05
N GLN A 45 16.12 -7.88 -0.30
CA GLN A 45 15.03 -8.09 -1.24
C GLN A 45 13.73 -7.45 -0.75
N LEU A 46 12.98 -6.87 -1.69
CA LEU A 46 11.73 -6.17 -1.39
C LEU A 46 10.73 -7.06 -0.65
N GLY A 47 10.59 -8.33 -1.05
CA GLY A 47 9.66 -9.26 -0.39
C GLY A 47 9.95 -9.44 1.09
N LYS A 48 11.22 -9.67 1.46
CA LYS A 48 11.63 -9.81 2.87
C LYS A 48 11.44 -8.52 3.67
N LYS A 49 11.65 -7.37 3.03
CA LYS A 49 11.41 -6.06 3.67
C LYS A 49 9.93 -5.81 3.89
N PHE A 50 9.10 -6.19 2.91
CA PHE A 50 7.65 -6.05 3.00
C PHE A 50 7.07 -6.93 4.12
N GLU A 51 7.49 -8.20 4.20
CA GLU A 51 7.05 -9.10 5.28
C GLU A 51 7.42 -8.55 6.67
N ARG A 52 8.67 -8.12 6.86
CA ARG A 52 9.09 -7.49 8.13
C ARG A 52 8.29 -6.23 8.45
N TRP A 53 7.95 -5.44 7.44
CA TRP A 53 7.11 -4.26 7.62
C TRP A 53 5.70 -4.63 8.08
N CYS A 54 5.10 -5.67 7.49
CA CYS A 54 3.80 -6.18 7.92
C CYS A 54 3.85 -6.70 9.38
N GLU A 55 4.91 -7.40 9.77
CA GLU A 55 5.13 -7.83 11.16
C GLU A 55 5.19 -6.63 12.11
N VAL A 56 6.01 -5.63 11.81
CA VAL A 56 6.12 -4.40 12.63
C VAL A 56 4.76 -3.70 12.77
N VAL A 57 4.02 -3.53 11.69
CA VAL A 57 2.70 -2.90 11.74
C VAL A 57 1.70 -3.75 12.55
N GLY A 58 1.79 -5.07 12.45
CA GLY A 58 0.97 -6.01 13.23
C GLY A 58 1.24 -5.96 14.74
N GLU A 59 2.47 -5.62 15.14
CA GLU A 59 2.90 -5.49 16.54
C GLU A 59 2.61 -4.11 17.15
N LEU A 60 2.20 -3.12 16.35
CA LEU A 60 1.90 -1.79 16.84
C LEU A 60 0.76 -1.82 17.89
N PRO A 61 0.84 -1.00 18.95
CA PRO A 61 -0.20 -0.89 19.95
C PRO A 61 -1.56 -0.55 19.32
N ARG A 62 -2.59 -1.30 19.68
CA ARG A 62 -3.94 -1.09 19.17
C ARG A 62 -4.94 -0.99 20.32
N ARG A 63 -5.92 -0.12 20.21
CA ARG A 63 -7.03 -0.04 21.17
C ARG A 63 -8.25 -0.85 20.71
N GLN A 64 -8.78 -0.58 19.53
CA GLN A 64 -10.03 -1.18 19.06
C GLN A 64 -9.97 -1.71 17.62
N LYS A 65 -9.10 -1.18 16.75
CA LYS A 65 -9.04 -1.52 15.33
C LYS A 65 -7.67 -2.04 14.91
N ARG A 66 -7.68 -2.90 13.92
CA ARG A 66 -6.43 -3.38 13.31
C ARG A 66 -5.71 -2.22 12.64
N VAL A 67 -4.42 -2.10 12.95
CA VAL A 67 -3.50 -1.21 12.23
C VAL A 67 -3.01 -1.88 10.94
N LEU A 68 -2.84 -3.21 10.96
CA LEU A 68 -2.39 -3.99 9.81
C LEU A 68 -3.53 -4.11 8.77
N THR A 69 -3.55 -3.17 7.84
CA THR A 69 -4.46 -3.14 6.68
C THR A 69 -3.67 -2.88 5.40
N TRP A 70 -4.21 -3.31 4.27
CA TRP A 70 -3.57 -3.12 2.96
C TRP A 70 -3.26 -1.66 2.64
N PRO A 71 -4.20 -0.72 2.79
CA PRO A 71 -3.90 0.68 2.55
C PRO A 71 -2.75 1.19 3.42
N LEU A 72 -2.73 0.84 4.70
CA LEU A 72 -1.73 1.34 5.62
C LEU A 72 -0.33 0.81 5.33
N VAL A 73 -0.18 -0.48 5.01
CA VAL A 73 1.15 -1.05 4.73
C VAL A 73 1.73 -0.64 3.38
N THR A 74 0.88 -0.18 2.44
CA THR A 74 1.34 0.20 1.08
C THR A 74 1.48 1.70 0.87
N VAL A 75 0.78 2.56 1.63
CA VAL A 75 0.72 4.00 1.39
C VAL A 75 2.08 4.70 1.51
N PHE A 76 2.88 4.39 2.53
CA PHE A 76 4.12 5.14 2.79
C PHE A 76 5.17 4.92 1.72
N ARG A 77 5.31 3.68 1.25
CA ARG A 77 6.27 3.37 0.20
C ARG A 77 5.78 3.84 -1.17
N PHE A 78 4.49 3.83 -1.43
CA PHE A 78 3.91 4.46 -2.60
C PHE A 78 4.21 5.96 -2.67
N ILE A 79 4.05 6.69 -1.55
CA ILE A 79 4.39 8.11 -1.47
C ILE A 79 5.90 8.35 -1.65
N ALA A 80 6.74 7.48 -1.07
CA ALA A 80 8.19 7.66 -1.07
C ALA A 80 8.87 7.22 -2.37
N SER A 81 8.28 6.28 -3.11
CA SER A 81 8.89 5.66 -4.31
C SER A 81 7.83 5.31 -5.35
N PRO A 82 7.09 6.29 -5.89
CA PRO A 82 5.98 6.04 -6.82
C PRO A 82 6.44 5.47 -8.16
N GLU A 83 7.73 5.51 -8.46
CA GLU A 83 8.30 4.93 -9.69
C GLU A 83 8.24 3.38 -9.68
N THR A 84 8.27 2.78 -8.48
CA THR A 84 8.44 1.33 -8.31
C THR A 84 7.43 0.69 -7.37
N GLN A 85 6.67 1.48 -6.62
CA GLN A 85 5.74 1.00 -5.61
C GLN A 85 4.33 1.51 -5.87
N ILE A 86 3.34 0.68 -5.56
CA ILE A 86 1.92 0.98 -5.82
C ILE A 86 1.11 0.82 -4.53
N PHE A 87 0.00 1.54 -4.46
CA PHE A 87 -0.94 1.52 -3.35
C PHE A 87 -2.02 0.46 -3.56
N LEU A 88 -2.35 -0.30 -2.51
CA LEU A 88 -3.41 -1.30 -2.59
C LEU A 88 -4.66 -0.85 -1.84
N LYS A 89 -5.72 -0.61 -2.59
CA LYS A 89 -7.08 -0.42 -2.07
C LYS A 89 -7.92 -1.65 -2.44
N PRO A 90 -8.22 -2.55 -1.51
CA PRO A 90 -8.65 -3.91 -1.81
C PRO A 90 -9.81 -4.02 -2.81
N ASN A 91 -10.92 -3.35 -2.55
CA ASN A 91 -12.12 -3.50 -3.39
C ASN A 91 -11.89 -2.97 -4.80
N VAL A 92 -11.32 -1.77 -4.92
CA VAL A 92 -11.03 -1.13 -6.22
C VAL A 92 -10.04 -1.97 -7.02
N THR A 93 -8.96 -2.42 -6.37
CA THR A 93 -7.92 -3.21 -7.06
C THR A 93 -8.45 -4.56 -7.53
N ARG A 94 -9.25 -5.23 -6.71
CA ARG A 94 -9.85 -6.53 -7.07
C ARG A 94 -10.82 -6.40 -8.24
N GLU A 95 -11.67 -5.38 -8.21
CA GLU A 95 -12.62 -5.14 -9.31
C GLU A 95 -11.89 -4.76 -10.60
N ALA A 96 -10.90 -3.87 -10.53
CA ALA A 96 -10.07 -3.52 -11.69
C ALA A 96 -9.36 -4.74 -12.28
N ALA A 97 -8.77 -5.60 -11.46
CA ALA A 97 -8.10 -6.81 -11.93
C ALA A 97 -9.08 -7.77 -12.62
N LYS A 98 -10.28 -7.91 -12.07
CA LYS A 98 -11.35 -8.73 -12.65
C LYS A 98 -11.80 -8.20 -14.01
N GLU A 99 -12.10 -6.89 -14.09
CA GLU A 99 -12.49 -6.24 -15.36
C GLU A 99 -11.36 -6.31 -16.41
N TYR A 100 -10.10 -6.27 -15.95
CA TYR A 100 -8.92 -6.39 -16.80
C TYR A 100 -8.65 -7.85 -17.25
N GLY A 101 -9.27 -8.83 -16.61
CA GLY A 101 -9.00 -10.25 -16.84
C GLY A 101 -7.67 -10.74 -16.25
N PHE A 102 -7.16 -10.05 -15.23
CA PHE A 102 -5.93 -10.42 -14.53
C PHE A 102 -6.21 -11.31 -13.32
N ASP A 103 -5.48 -12.41 -13.20
CA ASP A 103 -5.57 -13.33 -12.05
C ASP A 103 -4.84 -12.75 -10.83
N PHE A 104 -5.55 -11.90 -10.09
CA PHE A 104 -5.02 -11.24 -8.90
C PHE A 104 -5.07 -12.15 -7.68
N ARG A 105 -3.91 -12.59 -7.21
CA ARG A 105 -3.76 -13.44 -6.04
C ARG A 105 -3.96 -12.65 -4.75
N TYR A 106 -5.23 -12.41 -4.41
CA TYR A 106 -5.60 -11.58 -3.27
C TYR A 106 -5.80 -12.39 -1.98
N SER A 107 -5.19 -11.91 -0.88
CA SER A 107 -5.52 -12.28 0.49
C SER A 107 -5.94 -11.03 1.28
N SER A 108 -6.91 -11.18 2.18
CA SER A 108 -7.32 -10.09 3.07
C SER A 108 -6.26 -9.71 4.09
N GLN A 109 -5.35 -10.64 4.42
CA GLN A 109 -4.21 -10.38 5.29
C GLN A 109 -3.03 -9.91 4.45
N PRO A 110 -2.44 -8.74 4.78
CA PRO A 110 -1.26 -8.26 4.09
C PRO A 110 -0.09 -9.24 4.13
N GLY A 111 0.49 -9.49 2.96
CA GLY A 111 1.62 -10.39 2.77
C GLY A 111 2.23 -10.22 1.37
N TRP A 112 3.44 -10.72 1.20
CA TRP A 112 4.22 -10.49 -0.01
C TRP A 112 3.58 -11.07 -1.28
N GLU A 113 2.97 -12.24 -1.20
CA GLU A 113 2.38 -12.90 -2.38
C GLU A 113 1.33 -12.02 -3.07
N THR A 114 0.42 -11.44 -2.29
CA THR A 114 -0.58 -10.50 -2.82
C THR A 114 0.07 -9.22 -3.35
N TYR A 115 1.06 -8.66 -2.63
CA TYR A 115 1.73 -7.45 -3.07
C TYR A 115 2.56 -7.66 -4.34
N ALA A 116 3.24 -8.81 -4.47
CA ALA A 116 3.93 -9.19 -5.69
C ALA A 116 2.97 -9.32 -6.87
N SER A 117 1.80 -9.94 -6.66
CA SER A 117 0.75 -10.03 -7.68
C SER A 117 0.23 -8.65 -8.11
N LEU A 118 0.14 -7.69 -7.17
CA LEU A 118 -0.23 -6.31 -7.49
C LEU A 118 0.84 -5.61 -8.35
N LEU A 119 2.12 -5.82 -8.04
CA LEU A 119 3.22 -5.28 -8.87
C LEU A 119 3.21 -5.88 -10.28
N GLU A 120 2.96 -7.19 -10.41
CA GLU A 120 2.78 -7.84 -11.70
C GLU A 120 1.60 -7.23 -12.48
N PHE A 121 0.46 -6.99 -11.82
CA PHE A 121 -0.69 -6.35 -12.45
C PHE A 121 -0.36 -4.93 -12.91
N ALA A 122 0.32 -4.14 -12.07
CA ALA A 122 0.75 -2.80 -12.45
C ALA A 122 1.70 -2.80 -13.66
N ASP A 123 2.61 -3.78 -13.76
CA ASP A 123 3.51 -3.93 -14.90
C ASP A 123 2.77 -4.33 -16.19
N VAL A 124 1.75 -5.19 -16.08
CA VAL A 124 0.88 -5.54 -17.23
C VAL A 124 0.15 -4.29 -17.72
N VAL A 125 -0.53 -3.57 -16.83
CA VAL A 125 -1.23 -2.33 -17.16
C VAL A 125 -0.29 -1.31 -17.78
N ARG A 126 0.88 -1.05 -17.16
CA ARG A 126 1.90 -0.10 -17.68
C ARG A 126 2.31 -0.42 -19.10
N ARG A 127 2.52 -1.71 -19.42
CA ARG A 127 2.91 -2.18 -20.74
C ARG A 127 1.81 -1.95 -21.78
N ASP A 128 0.57 -2.24 -21.40
CA ASP A 128 -0.57 -2.17 -22.31
C ASP A 128 -0.98 -0.73 -22.62
N ILE A 129 -0.87 0.18 -21.62
CA ILE A 129 -1.17 1.61 -21.82
C ILE A 129 0.08 2.46 -22.15
N ARG A 130 1.17 1.84 -22.61
CA ARG A 130 2.44 2.54 -22.90
C ARG A 130 2.31 3.71 -23.88
N GLU A 131 1.36 3.63 -24.81
CA GLU A 131 1.07 4.71 -25.76
C GLU A 131 0.53 5.97 -25.08
N MET A 132 -0.10 5.83 -23.92
CA MET A 132 -0.55 6.94 -23.07
C MET A 132 0.61 7.58 -22.28
N ARG A 133 1.82 7.00 -22.33
CA ARG A 133 3.05 7.49 -21.69
C ARG A 133 2.89 7.72 -20.17
N PRO A 134 2.49 6.70 -19.40
CA PRO A 134 2.40 6.84 -17.95
C PRO A 134 3.78 7.18 -17.36
N ARG A 135 3.86 8.20 -16.52
CA ARG A 135 5.11 8.71 -15.93
C ARG A 135 5.64 7.78 -14.84
N ASP A 136 4.74 7.31 -13.99
CA ASP A 136 5.06 6.52 -12.80
C ASP A 136 3.85 5.63 -12.39
N LEU A 137 3.93 5.00 -11.22
CA LEU A 137 2.83 4.18 -10.72
C LEU A 137 1.65 4.99 -10.15
N ILE A 138 1.76 6.32 -10.03
CA ILE A 138 0.60 7.18 -9.71
C ILE A 138 -0.37 7.18 -10.90
N ASP A 139 0.16 7.32 -12.12
CA ASP A 139 -0.66 7.26 -13.33
C ASP A 139 -1.31 5.86 -13.50
N ILE A 140 -0.56 4.79 -13.22
CA ILE A 140 -1.09 3.41 -13.22
C ILE A 140 -2.14 3.22 -12.13
N GLN A 141 -1.91 3.74 -10.92
CA GLN A 141 -2.89 3.70 -9.83
C GLN A 141 -4.18 4.42 -10.20
N SER A 142 -4.06 5.56 -10.88
CA SER A 142 -5.22 6.33 -11.36
C SER A 142 -6.02 5.55 -12.40
N PHE A 143 -5.35 4.87 -13.32
CA PHE A 143 -6.00 3.99 -14.29
C PHE A 143 -6.74 2.83 -13.62
N ILE A 144 -6.08 2.13 -12.67
CA ILE A 144 -6.68 1.05 -11.87
C ILE A 144 -7.89 1.57 -11.08
N TRP A 145 -7.80 2.80 -10.55
CA TRP A 145 -8.90 3.42 -9.82
C TRP A 145 -10.13 3.66 -10.71
N VAL A 146 -9.94 4.24 -11.88
CA VAL A 146 -11.04 4.49 -12.81
C VAL A 146 -11.69 3.19 -13.25
N LEU A 147 -10.90 2.14 -13.50
CA LEU A 147 -11.39 0.84 -13.93
C LEU A 147 -12.14 0.09 -12.82
N GLY A 148 -11.71 0.23 -11.57
CA GLY A 148 -12.27 -0.53 -10.44
C GLY A 148 -13.26 0.23 -9.56
N SER A 149 -13.49 1.53 -9.80
CA SER A 149 -14.47 2.32 -9.06
C SER A 149 -15.78 2.45 -9.82
N ASN A 150 -16.91 2.36 -9.09
CA ASN A 150 -18.24 2.60 -9.66
C ASN A 150 -18.60 4.10 -9.71
N GLU A 151 -17.62 4.99 -9.68
CA GLU A 151 -17.83 6.44 -9.63
C GLU A 151 -17.93 7.07 -11.03
N TYR A 152 -17.79 6.26 -12.09
CA TYR A 152 -17.84 6.72 -13.48
C TYR A 152 -18.78 5.84 -14.32
#